data_168d9cc64a42c92214f2e88f929f4b09
#
_entry.id   168d9cc64a42c92214f2e88f929f4b09
#
_cell.length_a   1.000
_cell.length_b   1.000
_cell.length_c   1.000
_cell.angle_alpha   90.00
_cell.angle_beta   90.00
_cell.angle_gamma   90.00
#
_symmetry.space_group_name_H-M   'P 1'
#
loop_
_entity.id
_entity.type
_entity.pdbx_description
1 polymer ?
#
loop_
_entity_poly.entity_id
_entity_poly.type
_entity_poly.pdbx_seq_one_letter_code
_entity_poly.pdbx_strand_id
1 'polypeptide(L)'
;LNPLLLYLASNGFLKVKANPGRAGVFVDGKYLGPAANFRMARKYAVAAGEHELVLRKPRYQEYKTTVKIEAGRTTIVTQSLQLRTLAKPPFGSLKVKGFEKYAAVFVNEAYMGHADEFDGSNERPLLNPGDYNVKVTSRAVARCWSRR
;
A
#
# COMPACT_ATOMS: atom_id res chain seq x y z
N LEU A 1 -19.12 -27.78 10.52
CA LEU A 1 -18.59 -26.45 10.89
C LEU A 1 -18.92 -25.43 9.81
N ASN A 2 -19.40 -24.28 10.24
CA ASN A 2 -19.69 -23.18 9.34
C ASN A 2 -18.37 -22.57 8.81
N PRO A 3 -18.09 -22.55 7.50
CA PRO A 3 -16.86 -21.98 6.96
C PRO A 3 -16.66 -20.49 7.31
N LEU A 4 -17.76 -19.73 7.47
CA LEU A 4 -17.68 -18.33 7.88
C LEU A 4 -17.16 -18.19 9.32
N LEU A 5 -17.59 -19.05 10.24
CA LEU A 5 -17.10 -19.05 11.62
C LEU A 5 -15.62 -19.40 11.69
N LEU A 6 -15.15 -20.37 10.88
CA LEU A 6 -13.73 -20.70 10.80
C LEU A 6 -12.91 -19.52 10.26
N TYR A 7 -13.41 -18.83 9.23
CA TYR A 7 -12.78 -17.66 8.70
C TYR A 7 -12.65 -16.54 9.76
N LEU A 8 -13.73 -16.22 10.46
CA LEU A 8 -13.75 -15.18 11.49
C LEU A 8 -12.89 -15.55 12.71
N ALA A 9 -12.80 -16.84 13.04
CA ALA A 9 -11.98 -17.31 14.15
C ALA A 9 -10.47 -17.26 13.86
N SER A 10 -10.08 -17.32 12.58
CA SER A 10 -8.67 -17.35 12.18
C SER A 10 -8.16 -16.04 11.59
N ASN A 11 -9.03 -15.07 11.33
CA ASN A 11 -8.68 -13.79 10.74
C ASN A 11 -9.16 -12.61 11.59
N GLY A 12 -8.33 -11.59 11.63
CA GLY A 12 -8.73 -10.26 12.06
C GLY A 12 -8.76 -9.31 10.88
N PHE A 13 -8.89 -8.03 11.16
CA PHE A 13 -8.98 -7.00 10.14
C PHE A 13 -7.99 -5.88 10.40
N LEU A 14 -7.43 -5.35 9.32
CA LEU A 14 -6.48 -4.24 9.37
C LEU A 14 -7.06 -3.03 8.68
N LYS A 15 -7.00 -1.89 9.35
CA LYS A 15 -7.20 -0.56 8.76
C LYS A 15 -5.94 0.26 8.91
N VAL A 16 -5.59 1.01 7.88
CA VAL A 16 -4.42 1.88 7.91
C VAL A 16 -4.84 3.30 7.56
N LYS A 17 -4.44 4.23 8.41
CA LYS A 17 -4.59 5.67 8.20
C LYS A 17 -3.19 6.24 8.07
N ALA A 18 -2.79 6.61 6.88
CA ALA A 18 -1.48 7.20 6.66
C ALA A 18 -1.59 8.60 6.08
N ASN A 19 -0.63 9.42 6.40
CA ASN A 19 -0.42 10.71 5.77
C ASN A 19 0.99 10.72 5.14
N PRO A 20 1.11 10.84 3.82
CA PRO A 20 0.04 11.01 2.83
C PRO A 20 -0.79 9.74 2.61
N GLY A 21 -2.09 9.93 2.28
CA GLY A 21 -3.02 8.81 2.08
C GLY A 21 -2.70 7.90 0.90
N ARG A 22 -1.85 8.35 0.00
CA ARG A 22 -1.39 7.56 -1.16
C ARG A 22 -0.18 6.68 -0.86
N ALA A 23 0.23 6.59 0.40
CA ALA A 23 1.29 5.65 0.79
C ALA A 23 0.84 4.22 0.52
N GLY A 24 1.71 3.42 -0.07
CA GLY A 24 1.46 2.01 -0.31
C GLY A 24 1.54 1.21 0.98
N VAL A 25 0.58 0.33 1.19
CA VAL A 25 0.49 -0.54 2.37
C VAL A 25 0.97 -1.94 1.99
N PHE A 26 1.95 -2.44 2.70
CA PHE A 26 2.51 -3.79 2.52
C PHE A 26 2.38 -4.57 3.82
N VAL A 27 1.87 -5.77 3.74
CA VAL A 27 1.80 -6.71 4.87
C VAL A 27 2.52 -7.99 4.48
N ASP A 28 3.51 -8.37 5.26
CA ASP A 28 4.38 -9.53 5.01
C ASP A 28 4.92 -9.53 3.56
N GLY A 29 5.32 -8.36 3.08
CA GLY A 29 5.83 -8.18 1.72
C GLY A 29 4.80 -8.10 0.61
N LYS A 30 3.50 -8.27 0.91
CA LYS A 30 2.43 -8.21 -0.09
C LYS A 30 1.82 -6.81 -0.16
N TYR A 31 1.71 -6.27 -1.35
CA TYR A 31 1.07 -4.97 -1.57
C TYR A 31 -0.45 -5.08 -1.47
N LEU A 32 -1.04 -4.31 -0.56
CA LEU A 32 -2.49 -4.31 -0.32
C LEU A 32 -3.22 -3.12 -0.97
N GLY A 33 -2.51 -2.11 -1.42
CA GLY A 33 -3.07 -0.91 -2.01
C GLY A 33 -2.66 0.34 -1.25
N PRO A 34 -3.10 1.52 -1.71
CA PRO A 34 -2.81 2.76 -0.98
C PRO A 34 -3.62 2.85 0.32
N ALA A 35 -3.05 3.53 1.33
CA ALA A 35 -3.71 3.68 2.63
C ALA A 35 -5.09 4.32 2.53
N ALA A 36 -5.32 5.20 1.56
CA ALA A 36 -6.62 5.81 1.34
C ALA A 36 -7.74 4.80 1.05
N ASN A 37 -7.41 3.59 0.56
CA ASN A 37 -8.39 2.54 0.32
C ASN A 37 -8.92 1.87 1.59
N PHE A 38 -8.31 2.15 2.74
CA PHE A 38 -8.72 1.60 4.03
C PHE A 38 -9.66 2.52 4.81
N ARG A 39 -10.17 3.57 4.17
CA ARG A 39 -11.08 4.52 4.81
C ARG A 39 -12.48 3.93 4.98
N MET A 40 -13.21 4.48 5.95
CA MET A 40 -14.62 4.12 6.23
C MET A 40 -14.80 2.62 6.51
N ALA A 41 -15.69 1.98 5.75
CA ALA A 41 -16.04 0.58 5.94
C ALA A 41 -15.00 -0.41 5.37
N ARG A 42 -13.99 0.08 4.66
CA ARG A 42 -12.99 -0.80 4.05
C ARG A 42 -11.93 -1.22 5.04
N LYS A 43 -11.71 -2.51 5.11
CA LYS A 43 -10.68 -3.11 5.95
C LYS A 43 -10.16 -4.38 5.26
N TYR A 44 -8.95 -4.77 5.58
CA TYR A 44 -8.35 -5.98 5.05
C TYR A 44 -8.46 -7.12 6.03
N ALA A 45 -8.88 -8.29 5.56
CA ALA A 45 -8.78 -9.52 6.33
C ALA A 45 -7.33 -10.00 6.35
N VAL A 46 -6.78 -10.19 7.53
CA VAL A 46 -5.42 -10.65 7.75
C VAL A 46 -5.46 -11.77 8.79
N ALA A 47 -4.68 -12.82 8.58
CA ALA A 47 -4.62 -13.93 9.51
C ALA A 47 -4.24 -13.44 10.93
N ALA A 48 -4.85 -14.04 11.95
CA ALA A 48 -4.50 -13.71 13.34
C ALA A 48 -3.03 -14.03 13.60
N GLY A 49 -2.36 -13.18 14.36
CA GLY A 49 -0.94 -13.30 14.68
C GLY A 49 -0.18 -12.02 14.43
N GLU A 50 1.14 -12.11 14.46
CA GLU A 50 2.02 -10.99 14.20
C GLU A 50 2.34 -10.88 12.70
N HIS A 51 2.32 -9.66 12.19
CA HIS A 51 2.61 -9.36 10.79
C HIS A 51 3.49 -8.14 10.67
N GLU A 52 4.34 -8.14 9.67
CA GLU A 52 5.14 -6.97 9.32
C GLU A 52 4.28 -6.01 8.49
N LEU A 53 4.14 -4.79 8.96
CA LEU A 53 3.48 -3.71 8.23
C LEU A 53 4.52 -2.71 7.75
N VAL A 54 4.51 -2.44 6.45
CA VAL A 54 5.39 -1.46 5.83
C VAL A 54 4.56 -0.45 5.07
N LEU A 55 4.82 0.84 5.31
CA LEU A 55 4.24 1.94 4.55
C LEU A 55 5.34 2.58 3.72
N ARG A 56 5.11 2.68 2.41
CA ARG A 56 6.06 3.25 1.46
C ARG A 56 5.41 4.33 0.62
N LYS A 57 6.14 5.43 0.44
CA LYS A 57 5.77 6.49 -0.48
C LYS A 57 7.06 7.10 -1.04
N PRO A 58 7.15 7.35 -2.37
CA PRO A 58 8.29 8.07 -2.92
C PRO A 58 8.49 9.40 -2.22
N ARG A 59 9.73 9.79 -1.98
CA ARG A 59 10.15 11.00 -1.26
C ARG A 59 9.91 10.98 0.23
N TYR A 60 9.36 9.90 0.77
CA TYR A 60 9.14 9.71 2.20
C TYR A 60 10.00 8.56 2.72
N GLN A 61 10.35 8.64 3.98
CA GLN A 61 11.04 7.54 4.65
C GLN A 61 10.06 6.38 4.81
N GLU A 62 10.56 5.16 4.58
CA GLU A 62 9.78 3.95 4.82
C GLU A 62 9.47 3.81 6.30
N TYR A 63 8.22 3.51 6.62
CA TYR A 63 7.80 3.17 7.96
C TYR A 63 7.56 1.66 8.04
N LYS A 64 8.22 1.02 8.99
CA LYS A 64 8.15 -0.42 9.20
C LYS A 64 7.85 -0.71 10.66
N THR A 65 6.86 -1.56 10.89
CA THR A 65 6.48 -1.97 12.24
C THR A 65 5.90 -3.39 12.23
N THR A 66 5.79 -3.97 13.41
CA THR A 66 5.08 -5.23 13.60
C THR A 66 3.71 -4.93 14.18
N VAL A 67 2.66 -5.50 13.62
CA VAL A 67 1.30 -5.38 14.11
C VAL A 67 0.79 -6.74 14.56
N LYS A 68 0.06 -6.75 15.67
CA LYS A 68 -0.61 -7.94 16.16
C LYS A 68 -2.07 -7.91 15.73
N ILE A 69 -2.48 -8.91 14.99
CA ILE A 69 -3.86 -9.07 14.53
C ILE A 69 -4.56 -10.07 15.42
N GLU A 70 -5.67 -9.66 16.01
CA GLU A 70 -6.51 -10.53 16.82
C GLU A 70 -7.73 -11.01 16.03
N ALA A 71 -8.05 -12.29 16.14
CA ALA A 71 -9.19 -12.88 15.45
C ALA A 71 -10.49 -12.13 15.75
N GLY A 72 -11.26 -11.83 14.71
CA GLY A 72 -12.54 -11.14 14.81
C GLY A 72 -12.47 -9.65 15.13
N ARG A 73 -11.28 -9.09 15.35
CA ARG A 73 -11.09 -7.68 15.71
C ARG A 73 -10.46 -6.87 14.59
N THR A 74 -10.70 -5.57 14.62
CA THR A 74 -10.09 -4.61 13.68
C THR A 74 -8.94 -3.88 14.38
N THR A 75 -7.75 -3.98 13.80
CA THR A 75 -6.57 -3.23 14.23
C THR A 75 -6.43 -1.99 13.35
N ILE A 76 -6.33 -0.82 13.96
CA ILE A 76 -6.17 0.45 13.24
C ILE A 76 -4.76 0.97 13.49
N VAL A 77 -4.02 1.20 12.40
CA VAL A 77 -2.69 1.80 12.46
C VAL A 77 -2.77 3.21 11.86
N THR A 78 -2.31 4.20 12.60
CA THR A 78 -2.27 5.59 12.15
C THR A 78 -0.82 6.07 12.15
N GLN A 79 -0.34 6.55 11.01
CA GLN A 79 1.05 6.99 10.87
C GLN A 79 1.20 8.11 9.86
N SER A 80 2.00 9.12 10.22
CA SER A 80 2.47 10.14 9.30
C SER A 80 3.89 9.82 8.86
N LEU A 81 4.12 9.79 7.55
CA LEU A 81 5.43 9.51 6.99
C LEU A 81 6.29 10.78 6.95
N GLN A 82 7.58 10.62 7.15
CA GLN A 82 8.55 11.72 7.12
C GLN A 82 9.12 11.91 5.72
N LEU A 83 9.24 13.16 5.28
CA LEU A 83 9.84 13.48 3.98
C LEU A 83 11.33 13.18 3.95
N ARG A 84 11.79 12.66 2.81
CA ARG A 84 13.22 12.55 2.49
C ARG A 84 13.69 13.79 1.72
N THR A 85 15.01 13.96 1.68
CA THR A 85 15.64 14.94 0.81
C THR A 85 15.33 14.63 -0.66
N LEU A 86 14.96 15.66 -1.43
CA LEU A 86 14.62 15.52 -2.84
C LEU A 86 15.84 15.23 -3.71
N ALA A 87 15.63 14.48 -4.80
CA ALA A 87 16.65 14.30 -5.83
C ALA A 87 16.94 15.63 -6.55
N LYS A 88 18.12 15.72 -7.18
CA LYS A 88 18.54 16.93 -7.91
C LYS A 88 18.18 16.84 -9.40
N PRO A 89 17.84 17.98 -10.07
CA PRO A 89 17.63 17.98 -11.52
C PRO A 89 18.93 17.63 -12.30
N PRO A 90 18.85 17.19 -13.60
CA PRO A 90 17.64 17.08 -14.41
C PRO A 90 16.82 15.82 -14.09
N PHE A 91 15.49 15.89 -14.37
CA PHE A 91 14.58 14.78 -14.11
C PHE A 91 13.83 14.36 -15.37
N GLY A 92 13.65 13.03 -15.53
CA GLY A 92 12.62 12.50 -16.40
C GLY A 92 11.37 12.14 -15.58
N SER A 93 10.25 11.95 -16.26
CA SER A 93 9.02 11.46 -15.63
C SER A 93 8.58 10.16 -16.29
N LEU A 94 8.13 9.22 -15.48
CA LEU A 94 7.58 7.95 -15.94
C LEU A 94 6.06 8.06 -16.06
N LYS A 95 5.51 7.57 -17.18
CA LYS A 95 4.07 7.46 -17.40
C LYS A 95 3.68 6.00 -17.54
N VAL A 96 2.66 5.58 -16.82
CA VAL A 96 2.15 4.20 -16.84
C VAL A 96 0.67 4.23 -17.18
N LYS A 97 0.26 3.44 -18.18
CA LYS A 97 -1.13 3.36 -18.65
C LYS A 97 -1.56 1.92 -18.85
N GLY A 98 -2.88 1.70 -18.80
CA GLY A 98 -3.46 0.41 -19.14
C GLY A 98 -3.45 -0.62 -18.03
N PHE A 99 -3.20 -0.21 -16.78
CA PHE A 99 -3.19 -1.09 -15.62
C PHE A 99 -4.32 -0.76 -14.66
N GLU A 100 -4.58 -1.68 -13.72
CA GLU A 100 -5.50 -1.43 -12.62
C GLU A 100 -5.09 -0.14 -11.90
N LYS A 101 -6.06 0.72 -11.58
CA LYS A 101 -5.84 2.03 -10.97
C LYS A 101 -4.90 2.01 -9.78
N TYR A 102 -5.02 1.01 -8.92
CA TYR A 102 -4.24 0.90 -7.70
C TYR A 102 -3.14 -0.16 -7.75
N ALA A 103 -2.76 -0.63 -8.92
CA ALA A 103 -1.62 -1.51 -9.07
C ALA A 103 -0.34 -0.81 -8.62
N ALA A 104 0.55 -1.55 -7.95
CA ALA A 104 1.83 -1.03 -7.49
C ALA A 104 2.81 -0.91 -8.64
N VAL A 105 3.52 0.21 -8.72
CA VAL A 105 4.58 0.45 -9.70
C VAL A 105 5.92 0.42 -8.99
N PHE A 106 6.81 -0.45 -9.45
CA PHE A 106 8.18 -0.56 -8.96
C PHE A 106 9.16 -0.17 -10.05
N VAL A 107 10.15 0.60 -9.68
CA VAL A 107 11.27 0.97 -10.57
C VAL A 107 12.54 0.47 -9.90
N ASN A 108 13.27 -0.41 -10.59
CA ASN A 108 14.45 -1.08 -10.03
C ASN A 108 14.16 -1.67 -8.64
N GLU A 109 13.02 -2.36 -8.51
CA GLU A 109 12.55 -3.01 -7.28
C GLU A 109 12.14 -2.05 -6.14
N ALA A 110 12.26 -0.74 -6.33
CA ALA A 110 11.79 0.25 -5.37
C ALA A 110 10.34 0.64 -5.67
N TYR A 111 9.48 0.63 -4.67
CA TYR A 111 8.10 1.07 -4.83
C TYR A 111 8.02 2.56 -5.15
N MET A 112 7.37 2.92 -6.25
CA MET A 112 7.27 4.30 -6.72
C MET A 112 5.86 4.90 -6.64
N GLY A 113 4.88 4.12 -6.27
CA GLY A 113 3.50 4.57 -6.17
C GLY A 113 2.54 3.62 -6.88
N HIS A 114 1.28 4.02 -7.01
CA HIS A 114 0.28 3.22 -7.72
C HIS A 114 0.00 3.80 -9.11
N ALA A 115 -0.52 2.97 -10.02
CA ALA A 115 -0.63 3.28 -11.44
C ALA A 115 -1.38 4.60 -11.74
N ASP A 116 -2.39 4.92 -10.94
CA ASP A 116 -3.15 6.17 -11.07
C ASP A 116 -2.29 7.44 -10.95
N GLU A 117 -1.22 7.39 -10.16
CA GLU A 117 -0.29 8.51 -9.98
C GLU A 117 0.56 8.79 -11.22
N PHE A 118 0.65 7.82 -12.13
CA PHE A 118 1.46 7.91 -13.35
C PHE A 118 0.66 8.30 -14.60
N ASP A 119 -0.66 8.39 -14.50
CA ASP A 119 -1.53 8.63 -15.67
C ASP A 119 -1.91 10.11 -15.86
N GLY A 120 -1.07 11.02 -15.52
CA GLY A 120 -1.28 12.44 -15.85
C GLY A 120 -1.40 13.37 -14.66
N SER A 121 -1.30 12.87 -13.44
CA SER A 121 -1.32 13.72 -12.25
C SER A 121 -0.01 14.51 -12.11
N ASN A 122 -0.08 15.61 -11.38
CA ASN A 122 1.10 16.45 -11.09
C ASN A 122 2.09 15.77 -10.11
N GLU A 123 1.76 14.60 -9.63
CA GLU A 123 2.56 13.87 -8.63
C GLU A 123 3.44 12.77 -9.22
N ARG A 124 3.70 12.79 -10.52
CA ARG A 124 4.57 11.80 -11.16
C ARG A 124 5.93 11.73 -10.48
N PRO A 125 6.44 10.54 -10.19
CA PRO A 125 7.79 10.40 -9.70
C PRO A 125 8.79 10.96 -10.71
N LEU A 126 9.72 11.74 -10.21
CA LEU A 126 10.82 12.28 -11.01
C LEU A 126 12.00 11.31 -10.91
N LEU A 127 12.53 10.92 -12.07
CA LEU A 127 13.63 9.97 -12.17
C LEU A 127 14.85 10.66 -12.79
N ASN A 128 16.03 10.32 -12.30
CA ASN A 128 17.26 10.72 -12.95
C ASN A 128 17.36 10.06 -14.33
N PRO A 129 18.05 10.68 -15.30
CA PRO A 129 18.26 10.03 -16.60
C PRO A 129 18.97 8.68 -16.43
N GLY A 130 18.53 7.69 -17.22
CA GLY A 130 19.09 6.34 -17.17
C GLY A 130 18.11 5.28 -17.59
N ASP A 131 18.55 4.05 -17.54
CA ASP A 131 17.73 2.86 -17.84
C ASP A 131 17.12 2.31 -16.56
N TYR A 132 15.84 1.92 -16.64
CA TYR A 132 15.08 1.46 -15.49
C TYR A 132 14.31 0.19 -15.82
N ASN A 133 14.25 -0.71 -14.87
CA ASN A 133 13.37 -1.86 -14.92
C ASN A 133 12.06 -1.51 -14.20
N VAL A 134 10.95 -1.51 -14.94
CA VAL A 134 9.63 -1.14 -14.41
C VAL A 134 8.78 -2.39 -14.26
N LYS A 135 8.25 -2.61 -13.06
CA LYS A 135 7.36 -3.71 -12.74
C LYS A 135 6.04 -3.17 -12.20
N VAL A 136 4.94 -3.69 -12.70
CA VAL A 136 3.59 -3.34 -12.22
C VAL A 136 2.93 -4.58 -11.63
N THR A 137 2.48 -4.49 -10.40
CA THR A 137 1.89 -5.61 -9.66
C THR A 137 0.50 -5.25 -9.17
N SER A 138 -0.47 -6.12 -9.43
CA SER A 138 -1.83 -5.95 -8.94
C SER A 138 -1.89 -6.08 -7.42
N ARG A 139 -2.93 -5.49 -6.81
CA ARG A 139 -3.16 -5.61 -5.38
C ARG A 139 -3.45 -7.06 -4.98
N ALA A 140 -3.00 -7.44 -3.78
CA ALA A 140 -3.43 -8.69 -3.17
C ALA A 140 -4.93 -8.64 -2.86
N VAL A 141 -5.66 -9.74 -3.18
CA VAL A 141 -7.11 -9.79 -3.04
C VAL A 141 -7.49 -10.39 -1.71
N ALA A 142 -7.58 -9.56 -0.67
CA ALA A 142 -8.05 -10.00 0.65
C ALA A 142 -8.89 -8.93 1.34
N ARG A 143 -9.61 -8.13 0.55
CA ARG A 143 -10.42 -7.02 1.05
C ARG A 143 -11.78 -7.48 1.51
N CYS A 144 -12.12 -7.12 2.74
CA CYS A 144 -13.46 -7.30 3.27
C CYS A 144 -14.19 -5.96 3.24
N TRP A 145 -15.43 -5.98 2.76
CA TRP A 145 -16.32 -4.82 2.79
C TRP A 145 -17.29 -4.99 3.96
N SER A 146 -17.36 -3.99 4.83
CA SER A 146 -18.47 -3.98 5.78
C SER A 146 -19.66 -3.31 5.11
N ARG A 147 -20.76 -4.01 5.04
CA ARG A 147 -22.05 -3.46 4.61
C ARG A 147 -22.76 -2.87 5.81
N ARG A 148 -23.44 -1.81 5.58
CA ARG A 148 -24.38 -1.23 6.53
C ARG A 148 -25.80 -1.59 6.18
#